data_4f2adefefa39a307b2539186d7f70d3c
#
_entry.id   4f2adefefa39a307b2539186d7f70d3c
#
_cell.length_a   1.000
_cell.length_b   1.000
_cell.length_c   1.000
_cell.angle_alpha   90.00
_cell.angle_beta   90.00
_cell.angle_gamma   90.00
#
_symmetry.space_group_name_H-M   'P 1'
#
loop_
_entity.id
_entity.type
_entity.pdbx_description
1 polymer ?
#
loop_
_entity_poly.entity_id
_entity_poly.type
_entity_poly.pdbx_seq_one_letter_code
_entity_poly.pdbx_strand_id
1 'polypeptide(L)'
;MTARTVEDAAAGGEDPVLPDEVGEASTSQVDESSDEELFQQSEIAADYVEGLLDVLDMDGDIDELVANGRPVVEVVGGQLQSLIGPRGATLEALQDLARLAVFRHTGKPSRLLLDVGGYREKRRTELAAVARNAIERVKEHGQPIELEPMSAPRRTRPPRPP
;
A
#
# COMPACT_ATOMS: atom_id res chain seq x y z
N MET A 1 -42.77 -29.78 -60.19
CA MET A 1 -43.58 -30.83 -59.53
C MET A 1 -43.39 -30.69 -58.07
N THR A 2 -44.49 -30.20 -57.50
CA THR A 2 -45.13 -30.45 -56.20
C THR A 2 -44.31 -30.10 -54.96
N ALA A 3 -44.50 -28.97 -54.38
CA ALA A 3 -45.56 -28.59 -53.41
C ALA A 3 -45.76 -29.58 -52.25
N ARG A 4 -45.47 -29.11 -51.01
CA ARG A 4 -46.51 -29.12 -49.98
C ARG A 4 -46.03 -28.44 -48.69
N THR A 5 -46.76 -27.40 -48.37
CA THR A 5 -47.04 -26.73 -47.12
C THR A 5 -47.59 -27.70 -46.09
N VAL A 6 -47.33 -27.48 -44.79
CA VAL A 6 -48.22 -27.50 -43.61
C VAL A 6 -47.44 -26.83 -42.47
N GLU A 7 -47.82 -25.74 -42.02
CA GLU A 7 -48.74 -25.29 -40.95
C GLU A 7 -48.59 -25.99 -39.60
N ASP A 8 -48.30 -25.10 -38.64
CA ASP A 8 -48.97 -24.89 -37.34
C ASP A 8 -48.64 -25.81 -36.15
N ALA A 9 -48.15 -25.21 -35.14
CA ALA A 9 -48.74 -25.22 -33.81
C ALA A 9 -47.88 -24.48 -32.79
N ALA A 10 -48.47 -23.44 -32.24
CA ALA A 10 -48.03 -22.73 -31.04
C ALA A 10 -48.02 -23.66 -29.81
N ALA A 11 -46.99 -23.53 -29.00
CA ALA A 11 -47.12 -23.80 -27.57
C ALA A 11 -46.11 -22.95 -26.81
N GLY A 12 -46.63 -22.07 -25.95
CA GLY A 12 -45.88 -21.24 -25.02
C GLY A 12 -45.07 -22.08 -24.05
N GLY A 13 -43.91 -21.59 -23.81
CA GLY A 13 -43.04 -22.02 -22.72
C GLY A 13 -42.60 -20.79 -21.97
N GLU A 14 -43.17 -20.64 -20.80
CA GLU A 14 -42.86 -19.62 -19.83
C GLU A 14 -41.36 -19.70 -19.50
N ASP A 15 -40.65 -18.59 -19.69
CA ASP A 15 -39.31 -18.40 -19.13
C ASP A 15 -39.38 -18.46 -17.59
N PRO A 16 -38.58 -19.27 -16.94
CA PRO A 16 -38.47 -19.19 -15.49
C PRO A 16 -37.75 -17.90 -15.12
N VAL A 17 -38.50 -16.99 -14.51
CA VAL A 17 -37.98 -15.83 -13.79
C VAL A 17 -37.07 -16.34 -12.71
N LEU A 18 -35.78 -16.19 -12.90
CA LEU A 18 -34.79 -16.34 -11.85
C LEU A 18 -34.96 -15.16 -10.86
N PRO A 19 -35.02 -15.40 -9.55
CA PRO A 19 -35.06 -14.31 -8.60
C PRO A 19 -33.74 -13.57 -8.57
N ASP A 20 -33.74 -12.31 -8.96
CA ASP A 20 -32.73 -11.31 -8.63
C ASP A 20 -32.78 -11.04 -7.13
N GLU A 21 -32.16 -11.86 -6.35
CA GLU A 21 -31.77 -11.52 -4.96
C GLU A 21 -30.56 -12.34 -4.52
N VAL A 22 -29.39 -11.93 -4.90
CA VAL A 22 -28.16 -12.34 -4.23
C VAL A 22 -27.26 -11.13 -4.02
N GLY A 23 -27.45 -10.50 -2.84
CA GLY A 23 -26.32 -10.27 -1.98
C GLY A 23 -25.43 -9.08 -2.26
N GLU A 24 -25.95 -7.86 -2.26
CA GLU A 24 -25.12 -6.66 -2.01
C GLU A 24 -24.61 -6.57 -0.56
N ALA A 25 -25.12 -7.41 0.35
CA ALA A 25 -24.75 -7.38 1.76
C ALA A 25 -23.42 -8.09 2.10
N SER A 26 -22.87 -8.91 1.18
CA SER A 26 -21.66 -9.70 1.48
C SER A 26 -20.36 -8.98 1.13
N THR A 27 -20.41 -8.04 0.20
CA THR A 27 -19.19 -7.33 -0.25
C THR A 27 -18.81 -6.21 0.72
N SER A 28 -19.79 -5.50 1.28
CA SER A 28 -19.54 -4.43 2.26
C SER A 28 -19.00 -4.96 3.59
N GLN A 29 -19.44 -6.11 4.07
CA GLN A 29 -18.96 -6.68 5.33
C GLN A 29 -17.51 -7.21 5.25
N VAL A 30 -17.08 -7.69 4.09
CA VAL A 30 -15.70 -8.15 3.88
C VAL A 30 -14.75 -6.97 3.79
N ASP A 31 -15.16 -5.87 3.18
CA ASP A 31 -14.35 -4.66 3.07
C ASP A 31 -14.21 -3.95 4.44
N GLU A 32 -15.30 -3.82 5.20
CA GLU A 32 -15.28 -3.20 6.54
C GLU A 32 -14.41 -3.98 7.52
N SER A 33 -14.51 -5.30 7.58
CA SER A 33 -13.66 -6.13 8.45
C SER A 33 -12.18 -6.10 8.05
N SER A 34 -11.90 -5.94 6.76
CA SER A 34 -10.55 -5.78 6.25
C SER A 34 -9.94 -4.43 6.64
N ASP A 35 -10.71 -3.36 6.55
CA ASP A 35 -10.28 -2.02 6.92
C ASP A 35 -10.09 -1.88 8.44
N GLU A 36 -10.94 -2.52 9.24
CA GLU A 36 -10.80 -2.57 10.70
C GLU A 36 -9.52 -3.31 11.13
N GLU A 37 -9.19 -4.44 10.49
CA GLU A 37 -7.91 -5.12 10.71
C GLU A 37 -6.71 -4.26 10.30
N LEU A 38 -6.81 -3.50 9.22
CA LEU A 38 -5.75 -2.60 8.76
C LEU A 38 -5.57 -1.41 9.71
N PHE A 39 -6.69 -0.86 10.22
CA PHE A 39 -6.65 0.21 11.19
C PHE A 39 -6.02 -0.24 12.51
N GLN A 40 -6.38 -1.42 13.01
CA GLN A 40 -5.75 -2.02 14.18
C GLN A 40 -4.22 -2.19 14.00
N GLN A 41 -3.77 -2.51 12.78
CA GLN A 41 -2.34 -2.60 12.50
C GLN A 41 -1.65 -1.23 12.52
N SER A 42 -2.32 -0.15 12.08
CA SER A 42 -1.79 1.20 12.19
C SER A 42 -1.71 1.67 13.64
N GLU A 43 -2.73 1.38 14.45
CA GLU A 43 -2.77 1.70 15.87
C GLU A 43 -1.60 1.03 16.64
N ILE A 44 -1.38 -0.27 16.46
CA ILE A 44 -0.25 -0.97 17.08
C ILE A 44 1.10 -0.37 16.64
N ALA A 45 1.20 0.03 15.39
CA ALA A 45 2.43 0.63 14.88
C ALA A 45 2.64 2.05 15.40
N ALA A 46 1.56 2.83 15.55
CA ALA A 46 1.56 4.17 16.13
C ALA A 46 2.01 4.11 17.59
N ASP A 47 1.41 3.25 18.41
CA ASP A 47 1.82 3.02 19.80
C ASP A 47 3.31 2.68 19.93
N TYR A 48 3.81 1.83 19.01
CA TYR A 48 5.23 1.49 19.00
C TYR A 48 6.12 2.69 18.68
N VAL A 49 5.72 3.52 17.70
CA VAL A 49 6.47 4.71 17.29
C VAL A 49 6.40 5.79 18.37
N GLU A 50 5.24 6.00 19.01
CA GLU A 50 5.07 6.92 20.12
C GLU A 50 5.99 6.57 21.29
N GLY A 51 6.00 5.30 21.70
CA GLY A 51 6.91 4.84 22.75
C GLY A 51 8.40 5.00 22.37
N LEU A 52 8.73 4.94 21.09
CA LEU A 52 10.08 5.22 20.62
C LEU A 52 10.43 6.71 20.68
N LEU A 53 9.49 7.59 20.29
CA LEU A 53 9.66 9.05 20.40
C LEU A 53 9.89 9.47 21.86
N ASP A 54 9.11 8.91 22.79
CA ASP A 54 9.27 9.13 24.22
C ASP A 54 10.66 8.74 24.73
N VAL A 55 11.16 7.57 24.33
CA VAL A 55 12.50 7.09 24.73
C VAL A 55 13.61 7.98 24.17
N LEU A 56 13.38 8.57 23.00
CA LEU A 56 14.35 9.46 22.33
C LEU A 56 14.23 10.92 22.74
N ASP A 57 13.26 11.26 23.61
CA ASP A 57 12.92 12.63 24.03
C ASP A 57 12.65 13.54 22.81
N MET A 58 11.83 13.02 21.87
CA MET A 58 11.47 13.70 20.63
C MET A 58 10.00 14.05 20.59
N ASP A 59 9.70 15.31 20.25
CA ASP A 59 8.33 15.76 20.03
C ASP A 59 7.86 15.48 18.61
N GLY A 60 6.71 14.83 18.49
CA GLY A 60 6.07 14.54 17.20
C GLY A 60 4.64 14.10 17.38
N ASP A 61 3.78 14.49 16.46
CA ASP A 61 2.41 14.01 16.35
C ASP A 61 2.36 12.81 15.43
N ILE A 62 1.49 11.86 15.70
CA ILE A 62 1.34 10.63 14.92
C ILE A 62 -0.05 10.60 14.31
N ASP A 63 -0.10 10.53 13.00
CA ASP A 63 -1.33 10.37 12.22
C ASP A 63 -1.43 8.93 11.70
N GLU A 64 -2.58 8.31 11.97
CA GLU A 64 -2.92 6.96 11.53
C GLU A 64 -3.95 7.00 10.43
N LEU A 65 -3.72 6.23 9.38
CA LEU A 65 -4.66 6.14 8.27
C LEU A 65 -4.55 4.80 7.53
N VAL A 66 -5.59 4.46 6.80
CA VAL A 66 -5.57 3.34 5.85
C VAL A 66 -5.60 3.92 4.45
N ALA A 67 -4.60 3.61 3.64
CA ALA A 67 -4.49 4.10 2.28
C ALA A 67 -4.11 2.98 1.29
N ASN A 68 -4.86 2.87 0.21
CA ASN A 68 -4.63 1.85 -0.84
C ASN A 68 -4.58 0.41 -0.27
N GLY A 69 -5.46 0.09 0.66
CA GLY A 69 -5.56 -1.23 1.28
C GLY A 69 -4.34 -1.62 2.13
N ARG A 70 -3.74 -0.65 2.81
CA ARG A 70 -2.65 -0.88 3.76
C ARG A 70 -2.64 0.15 4.89
N PRO A 71 -2.17 -0.24 6.08
CA PRO A 71 -2.01 0.69 7.18
C PRO A 71 -0.87 1.65 6.90
N VAL A 72 -1.05 2.91 7.27
CA VAL A 72 -0.06 3.98 7.14
C VAL A 72 0.02 4.73 8.45
N VAL A 73 1.24 5.00 8.89
CA VAL A 73 1.53 5.84 10.06
C VAL A 73 2.45 6.96 9.58
N GLU A 74 2.05 8.19 9.83
CA GLU A 74 2.85 9.38 9.51
C GLU A 74 3.23 10.09 10.81
N VAL A 75 4.52 10.37 10.97
CA VAL A 75 5.04 11.17 12.08
C VAL A 75 5.30 12.58 11.59
N VAL A 76 4.64 13.55 12.19
CA VAL A 76 4.80 14.98 11.88
C VAL A 76 5.38 15.72 13.08
N GLY A 77 6.30 16.66 12.86
CA GLY A 77 6.94 17.41 13.93
C GLY A 77 8.16 18.20 13.50
N GLY A 78 8.79 18.89 14.47
CA GLY A 78 9.84 19.87 14.18
C GLY A 78 11.23 19.32 13.90
N GLN A 79 11.70 18.32 14.65
CA GLN A 79 13.11 17.85 14.62
C GLN A 79 13.25 16.36 14.36
N LEU A 80 12.59 15.87 13.33
CA LEU A 80 12.52 14.44 13.02
C LEU A 80 13.60 13.94 12.05
N GLN A 81 14.61 14.76 11.73
CA GLN A 81 15.66 14.41 10.76
C GLN A 81 16.46 13.17 11.15
N SER A 82 16.67 12.93 12.44
CA SER A 82 17.36 11.74 12.94
C SER A 82 16.59 10.45 12.66
N LEU A 83 15.25 10.51 12.62
CA LEU A 83 14.38 9.37 12.30
C LEU A 83 14.39 9.04 10.80
N ILE A 84 14.72 10.01 9.97
CA ILE A 84 14.86 9.79 8.53
C ILE A 84 16.23 9.18 8.22
N GLY A 85 17.29 9.78 8.78
CA GLY A 85 18.66 9.37 8.55
C GLY A 85 19.16 9.63 7.11
N PRO A 86 20.39 9.21 6.81
CA PRO A 86 20.97 9.42 5.49
C PRO A 86 20.19 8.64 4.43
N ARG A 87 19.65 9.37 3.45
CA ARG A 87 18.86 8.84 2.33
C ARG A 87 17.62 8.01 2.78
N GLY A 88 17.12 8.21 3.99
CA GLY A 88 15.96 7.48 4.53
C GLY A 88 16.32 6.13 5.16
N ALA A 89 17.59 5.82 5.41
CA ALA A 89 17.99 4.53 5.94
C ALA A 89 17.43 4.26 7.35
N THR A 90 17.41 5.27 8.21
CA THR A 90 16.81 5.14 9.55
C THR A 90 15.31 4.90 9.45
N LEU A 91 14.62 5.63 8.58
CA LEU A 91 13.18 5.47 8.35
C LEU A 91 12.83 4.05 7.85
N GLU A 92 13.65 3.47 6.96
CA GLU A 92 13.45 2.09 6.52
C GLU A 92 13.62 1.09 7.66
N ALA A 93 14.63 1.27 8.50
CA ALA A 93 14.85 0.42 9.66
C ALA A 93 13.72 0.55 10.69
N LEU A 94 13.24 1.76 10.95
CA LEU A 94 12.10 2.00 11.84
C LEU A 94 10.82 1.35 11.31
N GLN A 95 10.58 1.45 10.02
CA GLN A 95 9.45 0.77 9.40
C GLN A 95 9.52 -0.76 9.57
N ASP A 96 10.70 -1.36 9.43
CA ASP A 96 10.85 -2.80 9.64
C ASP A 96 10.62 -3.18 11.12
N LEU A 97 11.03 -2.34 12.07
CA LEU A 97 10.76 -2.54 13.49
C LEU A 97 9.27 -2.38 13.82
N ALA A 98 8.59 -1.36 13.29
CA ALA A 98 7.17 -1.17 13.46
C ALA A 98 6.36 -2.35 12.86
N ARG A 99 6.74 -2.86 11.70
CA ARG A 99 6.16 -4.08 11.12
C ARG A 99 6.38 -5.31 12.01
N LEU A 100 7.53 -5.41 12.63
CA LEU A 100 7.81 -6.50 13.58
C LEU A 100 6.96 -6.39 14.84
N ALA A 101 6.72 -5.17 15.33
CA ALA A 101 5.80 -4.92 16.45
C ALA A 101 4.38 -5.38 16.09
N VAL A 102 3.84 -4.98 14.94
CA VAL A 102 2.55 -5.44 14.44
C VAL A 102 2.51 -6.97 14.33
N PHE A 103 3.54 -7.58 13.74
CA PHE A 103 3.61 -9.04 13.62
C PHE A 103 3.58 -9.75 14.98
N ARG A 104 4.26 -9.21 15.99
CA ARG A 104 4.26 -9.77 17.35
C ARG A 104 2.88 -9.73 18.00
N HIS A 105 2.09 -8.71 17.73
CA HIS A 105 0.75 -8.54 18.29
C HIS A 105 -0.31 -9.33 17.52
N THR A 106 -0.24 -9.34 16.19
CA THR A 106 -1.28 -9.91 15.33
C THR A 106 -0.99 -11.32 14.83
N GLY A 107 0.28 -11.76 14.87
CA GLY A 107 0.74 -13.00 14.24
C GLY A 107 0.72 -12.97 12.71
N LYS A 108 0.32 -11.86 12.10
CA LYS A 108 0.22 -11.70 10.65
C LYS A 108 1.27 -10.69 10.13
N PRO A 109 1.91 -10.95 8.96
CA PRO A 109 2.83 -9.99 8.37
C PRO A 109 2.06 -8.74 7.88
N SER A 110 2.53 -7.57 8.27
CA SER A 110 1.93 -6.29 7.88
C SER A 110 2.60 -5.66 6.67
N ARG A 111 1.80 -4.98 5.84
CA ARG A 111 2.26 -4.11 4.75
C ARG A 111 2.34 -2.65 5.15
N LEU A 112 2.43 -2.40 6.46
CA LEU A 112 2.54 -1.06 7.04
C LEU A 112 3.52 -0.17 6.27
N LEU A 113 3.13 1.06 6.04
CA LEU A 113 3.99 2.14 5.57
C LEU A 113 4.19 3.13 6.72
N LEU A 114 5.44 3.40 7.07
CA LEU A 114 5.83 4.49 7.96
C LEU A 114 6.41 5.63 7.14
N ASP A 115 5.95 6.85 7.37
CA ASP A 115 6.55 8.06 6.83
C ASP A 115 6.87 9.07 7.94
N VAL A 116 7.80 9.96 7.69
CA VAL A 116 8.23 11.00 8.62
C VAL A 116 8.30 12.32 7.87
N GLY A 117 7.41 13.23 8.22
CA GLY A 117 7.36 14.59 7.66
C GLY A 117 7.25 14.65 6.14
N GLY A 118 6.57 13.70 5.51
CA GLY A 118 6.40 13.63 4.06
C GLY A 118 7.71 13.35 3.31
N TYR A 119 8.68 12.69 3.96
CA TYR A 119 10.00 12.44 3.38
C TYR A 119 9.92 11.64 2.07
N ARG A 120 9.06 10.63 2.01
CA ARG A 120 8.97 9.74 0.85
C ARG A 120 8.55 10.49 -0.41
N GLU A 121 7.60 11.40 -0.31
CA GLU A 121 7.15 12.20 -1.45
C GLU A 121 8.20 13.23 -1.88
N LYS A 122 8.84 13.90 -0.92
CA LYS A 122 9.98 14.80 -1.20
C LYS A 122 11.09 14.05 -1.92
N ARG A 123 11.46 12.87 -1.42
CA ARG A 123 12.52 12.06 -2.00
C ARG A 123 12.18 11.55 -3.40
N ARG A 124 10.93 11.18 -3.64
CA ARG A 124 10.44 10.77 -4.96
C ARG A 124 10.53 11.93 -5.96
N THR A 125 10.18 13.14 -5.56
CA THR A 125 10.28 14.34 -6.39
C THR A 125 11.74 14.68 -6.74
N GLU A 126 12.65 14.59 -5.75
CA GLU A 126 14.10 14.78 -5.98
C GLU A 126 14.64 13.76 -6.98
N LEU A 127 14.33 12.48 -6.79
CA LEU A 127 14.79 11.42 -7.68
C LEU A 127 14.22 11.56 -9.10
N ALA A 128 12.97 12.01 -9.23
CA ALA A 128 12.38 12.30 -10.52
C ALA A 128 13.08 13.46 -11.24
N ALA A 129 13.54 14.47 -10.50
CA ALA A 129 14.34 15.57 -11.08
C ALA A 129 15.73 15.07 -11.54
N VAL A 130 16.40 14.26 -10.72
CA VAL A 130 17.69 13.63 -11.09
C VAL A 130 17.55 12.77 -12.35
N ALA A 131 16.49 11.96 -12.42
CA ALA A 131 16.23 11.12 -13.58
C ALA A 131 15.98 11.96 -14.85
N ARG A 132 15.19 13.02 -14.76
CA ARG A 132 14.96 13.94 -15.91
C ARG A 132 16.25 14.55 -16.41
N ASN A 133 17.06 15.13 -15.51
CA ASN A 133 18.35 15.72 -15.87
C ASN A 133 19.30 14.69 -16.53
N ALA A 134 19.32 13.47 -16.03
CA ALA A 134 20.13 12.41 -16.63
C ALA A 134 19.66 12.04 -18.04
N ILE A 135 18.34 11.96 -18.25
CA ILE A 135 17.74 11.69 -19.57
C ILE A 135 18.11 12.79 -20.58
N GLU A 136 18.00 14.07 -20.18
CA GLU A 136 18.36 15.19 -21.03
C GLU A 136 19.83 15.16 -21.44
N ARG A 137 20.73 14.95 -20.48
CA ARG A 137 22.17 14.83 -20.75
C ARG A 137 22.52 13.67 -21.67
N VAL A 138 21.86 12.51 -21.51
CA VAL A 138 22.06 11.37 -22.42
C VAL A 138 21.56 11.70 -23.82
N LYS A 139 20.44 12.41 -23.97
CA LYS A 139 19.91 12.84 -25.26
C LYS A 139 20.83 13.85 -25.97
N GLU A 140 21.45 14.76 -25.22
CA GLU A 140 22.34 15.78 -25.76
C GLU A 140 23.71 15.22 -26.17
N HIS A 141 24.26 14.31 -25.37
CA HIS A 141 25.64 13.87 -25.54
C HIS A 141 25.76 12.44 -26.15
N GLY A 142 24.67 11.68 -26.19
CA GLY A 142 24.66 10.30 -26.71
C GLY A 142 25.49 9.31 -25.88
N GLN A 143 25.91 9.70 -24.68
CA GLN A 143 26.76 8.89 -23.81
C GLN A 143 25.99 8.40 -22.56
N PRO A 144 26.23 7.17 -22.09
CA PRO A 144 25.62 6.68 -20.86
C PRO A 144 26.10 7.51 -19.66
N ILE A 145 25.19 7.77 -18.74
CA ILE A 145 25.47 8.47 -17.47
C ILE A 145 25.26 7.50 -16.33
N GLU A 146 26.26 7.37 -15.50
CA GLU A 146 26.17 6.60 -14.26
C GLU A 146 25.50 7.47 -13.16
N LEU A 147 24.46 6.93 -12.54
CA LEU A 147 23.80 7.54 -11.39
C LEU A 147 24.34 6.94 -10.12
N GLU A 148 24.31 7.71 -9.02
CA GLU A 148 24.63 7.16 -7.72
C GLU A 148 23.78 5.95 -7.39
N PRO A 149 24.37 4.88 -6.81
CA PRO A 149 23.60 3.71 -6.42
C PRO A 149 22.53 4.07 -5.39
N MET A 150 21.31 3.66 -5.67
CA MET A 150 20.13 3.88 -4.83
C MET A 150 19.70 2.55 -4.22
N SER A 151 19.36 2.57 -2.92
CA SER A 151 18.75 1.40 -2.29
C SER A 151 17.40 1.14 -2.94
N ALA A 152 17.19 -0.05 -3.46
CA ALA A 152 15.86 -0.49 -3.85
C ALA A 152 15.04 -0.72 -2.57
N PRO A 153 13.76 -0.31 -2.53
CA PRO A 153 12.90 -0.69 -1.43
C PRO A 153 12.92 -2.22 -1.33
N ARG A 154 13.31 -2.72 -0.17
CA ARG A 154 13.38 -4.17 0.08
C ARG A 154 12.01 -4.77 -0.21
N ARG A 155 11.88 -5.49 -1.32
CA ARG A 155 10.76 -6.40 -1.51
C ARG A 155 10.95 -7.51 -0.47
N THR A 156 10.15 -7.50 0.57
CA THR A 156 10.04 -8.64 1.48
C THR A 156 9.63 -9.84 0.64
N ARG A 157 10.59 -10.71 0.35
CA ARG A 157 10.32 -11.99 -0.30
C ARG A 157 9.47 -12.79 0.69
N PRO A 158 8.28 -13.26 0.33
CA PRO A 158 7.51 -14.10 1.21
C PRO A 158 8.37 -15.32 1.61
N PRO A 159 8.27 -15.81 2.85
CA PRO A 159 8.98 -17.00 3.26
C PRO A 159 8.61 -18.14 2.31
N ARG A 160 9.62 -18.89 1.87
CA ARG A 160 9.44 -20.06 1.02
C ARG A 160 8.64 -21.08 1.83
N PRO A 161 7.55 -21.64 1.33
CA PRO A 161 6.85 -22.73 2.03
C PRO A 161 7.79 -23.92 2.25
N PRO A 162 7.60 -24.66 3.34
CA PRO A 162 8.42 -25.81 3.69
C PRO A 162 8.38 -26.92 2.65
#